data_f83b6382a8ff1748d165e7dfb124e7c4
#
_entry.id   f83b6382a8ff1748d165e7dfb124e7c4
#
_cell.length_a   1.000
_cell.length_b   1.000
_cell.length_c   1.000
_cell.angle_alpha   90.00
_cell.angle_beta   90.00
_cell.angle_gamma   90.00
#
_symmetry.space_group_name_H-M   'P 1'
#
loop_
_entity.id
_entity.type
_entity.pdbx_description
1 polymer ?
#
loop_
_entity_poly.entity_id
_entity_poly.type
_entity_poly.pdbx_seq_one_letter_code
_entity_poly.pdbx_strand_id
1 'polypeptide(L)'
;MLDIKFIRENPDIVKENIKKKFQDEKLPLVDEVIELDSQRRANIQEADQLRSDRNRLSKQVGMLMGQAKKDPSKLAEAEAVKKQVTDEAERLAALEKLEAELDEKVHHIMLQIPQIIDPSVPIGPDDSANVEVQRFGEAKVPDFPIPYHTDIRESFDGIDMDAAGRVSGSGFYYLLGDIARLHEAVLAYGRDFMISKGFTYCIPPFMIHGNVVEGVMSQTDMDAMMYKIEGEDLYLIGTSEHSMIGRFIDQIIPAEKLPQTLTSYSPCFRKEKGSHGIEERGVYRIHQFEKQEMIVVCKPEDSKAWYDKLWNFSVELFRSMDIPVRQLECCSGDLADLKVKSCDIEAWSPRQQKYFEVCSCSNLGDAQARRLRIRYKDENGKMQLCHTLNNTCVAPPRMLIAFLENNLQADGTVKIPEVLWPYMGGTKVLVPTKK
;
A
#
# COMPACT_ATOMS: atom_id res chain seq x y z
N MET A 1 5.15 -9.59 0.28
CA MET A 1 5.18 -11.09 0.38
C MET A 1 6.63 -11.51 0.46
N LEU A 2 6.96 -12.39 1.39
CA LEU A 2 8.31 -12.95 1.48
C LEU A 2 8.61 -13.92 0.32
N ASP A 3 9.87 -14.29 0.15
CA ASP A 3 10.27 -15.37 -0.74
C ASP A 3 10.02 -16.73 -0.05
N ILE A 4 9.33 -17.65 -0.73
CA ILE A 4 9.08 -19.00 -0.18
C ILE A 4 10.38 -19.76 0.11
N LYS A 5 11.43 -19.52 -0.69
CA LYS A 5 12.74 -20.10 -0.45
C LYS A 5 13.33 -19.56 0.86
N PHE A 6 13.20 -18.25 1.11
CA PHE A 6 13.66 -17.63 2.35
C PHE A 6 12.93 -18.22 3.56
N ILE A 7 11.60 -18.38 3.50
CA ILE A 7 10.81 -18.98 4.59
C ILE A 7 11.29 -20.42 4.87
N ARG A 8 11.48 -21.20 3.84
CA ARG A 8 11.93 -22.58 3.95
C ARG A 8 13.34 -22.72 4.54
N GLU A 9 14.25 -21.81 4.16
CA GLU A 9 15.64 -21.83 4.65
C GLU A 9 15.80 -21.18 6.03
N ASN A 10 14.86 -20.30 6.44
CA ASN A 10 14.94 -19.51 7.66
C ASN A 10 13.62 -19.47 8.44
N PRO A 11 12.98 -20.61 8.74
CA PRO A 11 11.66 -20.62 9.38
C PRO A 11 11.67 -19.95 10.76
N ASP A 12 12.75 -20.10 11.52
CA ASP A 12 12.86 -19.53 12.87
C ASP A 12 12.93 -18.00 12.82
N ILE A 13 13.61 -17.41 11.84
CA ILE A 13 13.65 -15.95 11.65
C ILE A 13 12.25 -15.42 11.35
N VAL A 14 11.50 -16.13 10.50
CA VAL A 14 10.12 -15.73 10.15
C VAL A 14 9.20 -15.83 11.35
N LYS A 15 9.29 -16.93 12.13
CA LYS A 15 8.49 -17.10 13.36
C LYS A 15 8.84 -16.07 14.43
N GLU A 16 10.12 -15.75 14.60
CA GLU A 16 10.55 -14.67 15.51
C GLU A 16 10.00 -13.32 15.09
N ASN A 17 10.01 -13.02 13.79
CA ASN A 17 9.42 -11.78 13.26
C ASN A 17 7.91 -11.70 13.50
N ILE A 18 7.18 -12.80 13.32
CA ILE A 18 5.74 -12.88 13.63
C ILE A 18 5.49 -12.58 15.12
N LYS A 19 6.29 -13.15 16.02
CA LYS A 19 6.21 -12.85 17.46
C LYS A 19 6.51 -11.39 17.79
N LYS A 20 7.54 -10.80 17.15
CA LYS A 20 7.86 -9.37 17.28
C LYS A 20 6.71 -8.47 16.83
N LYS A 21 5.89 -8.92 15.89
CA LYS A 21 4.68 -8.24 15.42
C LYS A 21 3.42 -8.55 16.24
N PHE A 22 3.54 -9.35 17.30
CA PHE A 22 2.40 -9.76 18.15
C PHE A 22 1.27 -10.45 17.37
N GLN A 23 1.63 -11.29 16.38
CA GLN A 23 0.71 -12.01 15.50
C GLN A 23 0.86 -13.53 15.67
N ASP A 24 0.93 -14.02 16.90
CA ASP A 24 1.22 -15.42 17.23
C ASP A 24 0.26 -16.42 16.56
N GLU A 25 -0.96 -16.01 16.24
CA GLU A 25 -1.94 -16.78 15.48
C GLU A 25 -1.46 -17.18 14.07
N LYS A 26 -0.47 -16.46 13.52
CA LYS A 26 0.12 -16.76 12.22
C LYS A 26 1.31 -17.72 12.26
N LEU A 27 1.80 -18.09 13.45
CA LEU A 27 2.93 -19.02 13.57
C LEU A 27 2.72 -20.36 12.86
N PRO A 28 1.53 -21.02 12.94
CA PRO A 28 1.30 -22.27 12.22
C PRO A 28 1.40 -22.16 10.71
N LEU A 29 1.11 -20.98 10.14
CA LEU A 29 1.17 -20.73 8.69
C LEU A 29 2.57 -20.94 8.10
N VAL A 30 3.62 -20.74 8.90
CA VAL A 30 5.01 -20.94 8.47
C VAL A 30 5.29 -22.41 8.18
N ASP A 31 4.90 -23.30 9.09
CA ASP A 31 5.09 -24.74 8.91
C ASP A 31 4.18 -25.29 7.81
N GLU A 32 2.93 -24.83 7.77
CA GLU A 32 1.95 -25.23 6.75
C GLU A 32 2.40 -24.87 5.34
N VAL A 33 2.91 -23.64 5.12
CA VAL A 33 3.37 -23.24 3.78
C VAL A 33 4.62 -23.99 3.34
N ILE A 34 5.51 -24.34 4.28
CA ILE A 34 6.71 -25.16 3.99
C ILE A 34 6.29 -26.56 3.55
N GLU A 35 5.33 -27.18 4.24
CA GLU A 35 4.80 -28.50 3.89
C GLU A 35 4.12 -28.50 2.52
N LEU A 36 3.23 -27.53 2.28
CA LEU A 36 2.55 -27.36 0.99
C LEU A 36 3.54 -27.10 -0.16
N ASP A 37 4.57 -26.28 0.06
CA ASP A 37 5.64 -26.08 -0.94
C ASP A 37 6.44 -27.37 -1.20
N SER A 38 6.66 -28.20 -0.18
CA SER A 38 7.31 -29.50 -0.36
C SER A 38 6.47 -30.41 -1.23
N GLN A 39 5.16 -30.52 -0.96
CA GLN A 39 4.21 -31.28 -1.76
C GLN A 39 4.15 -30.75 -3.20
N ARG A 40 4.07 -29.43 -3.38
CA ARG A 40 4.08 -28.78 -4.68
C ARG A 40 5.30 -29.11 -5.51
N ARG A 41 6.50 -29.04 -4.92
CA ARG A 41 7.76 -29.35 -5.60
C ARG A 41 7.83 -30.84 -5.99
N ALA A 42 7.40 -31.75 -5.12
CA ALA A 42 7.32 -33.17 -5.43
C ALA A 42 6.34 -33.44 -6.57
N ASN A 43 5.17 -32.80 -6.56
CA ASN A 43 4.17 -32.90 -7.62
C ASN A 43 4.70 -32.40 -8.98
N ILE A 44 5.36 -31.25 -9.01
CA ILE A 44 6.00 -30.70 -10.22
C ILE A 44 7.06 -31.66 -10.75
N GLN A 45 7.91 -32.22 -9.87
CA GLN A 45 8.95 -33.18 -10.27
C GLN A 45 8.35 -34.45 -10.91
N GLU A 46 7.27 -35.02 -10.33
CA GLU A 46 6.56 -36.15 -10.89
C GLU A 46 5.94 -35.82 -12.25
N ALA A 47 5.28 -34.65 -12.34
CA ALA A 47 4.67 -34.19 -13.58
C ALA A 47 5.70 -33.99 -14.71
N ASP A 48 6.86 -33.41 -14.42
CA ASP A 48 7.92 -33.22 -15.40
C ASP A 48 8.53 -34.55 -15.85
N GLN A 49 8.68 -35.52 -14.95
CA GLN A 49 9.10 -36.86 -15.32
C GLN A 49 8.09 -37.52 -16.28
N LEU A 50 6.79 -37.45 -15.97
CA LEU A 50 5.73 -38.01 -16.84
C LEU A 50 5.68 -37.29 -18.20
N ARG A 51 5.88 -35.98 -18.25
CA ARG A 51 5.97 -35.20 -19.51
C ARG A 51 7.13 -35.71 -20.36
N SER A 52 8.30 -35.98 -19.77
CA SER A 52 9.47 -36.52 -20.43
C SER A 52 9.20 -37.93 -20.93
N ASP A 53 8.65 -38.81 -20.10
CA ASP A 53 8.33 -40.19 -20.44
C ASP A 53 7.29 -40.28 -21.54
N ARG A 54 6.22 -39.50 -21.47
CA ARG A 54 5.21 -39.41 -22.54
C ARG A 54 5.83 -39.06 -23.90
N ASN A 55 6.78 -38.10 -23.93
CA ASN A 55 7.46 -37.75 -25.19
C ASN A 55 8.30 -38.89 -25.72
N ARG A 56 9.00 -39.64 -24.84
CA ARG A 56 9.79 -40.82 -25.20
C ARG A 56 8.89 -41.97 -25.71
N LEU A 57 7.83 -42.29 -24.97
CA LEU A 57 6.88 -43.36 -25.29
C LEU A 57 6.13 -43.07 -26.59
N SER A 58 5.71 -41.82 -26.82
CA SER A 58 5.04 -41.43 -28.07
C SER A 58 5.91 -41.65 -29.31
N LYS A 59 7.23 -41.38 -29.21
CA LYS A 59 8.20 -41.72 -30.26
C LYS A 59 8.32 -43.23 -30.43
N GLN A 60 8.33 -44.00 -29.35
CA GLN A 60 8.38 -45.47 -29.40
C GLN A 60 7.13 -46.07 -30.06
N VAL A 61 5.93 -45.55 -29.74
CA VAL A 61 4.69 -45.97 -30.43
C VAL A 61 4.80 -45.73 -31.94
N GLY A 62 5.28 -44.54 -32.35
CA GLY A 62 5.47 -44.23 -33.78
C GLY A 62 6.41 -45.20 -34.48
N MET A 63 7.54 -45.56 -33.83
CA MET A 63 8.50 -46.55 -34.37
C MET A 63 7.88 -47.95 -34.47
N LEU A 64 7.23 -48.43 -33.40
CA LEU A 64 6.59 -49.75 -33.35
C LEU A 64 5.44 -49.87 -34.36
N MET A 65 4.61 -48.87 -34.52
CA MET A 65 3.57 -48.83 -35.54
C MET A 65 4.13 -48.84 -36.97
N GLY A 66 5.28 -48.17 -37.21
CA GLY A 66 6.02 -48.27 -38.46
C GLY A 66 6.58 -49.66 -38.73
N GLN A 67 7.10 -50.35 -37.74
CA GLN A 67 7.59 -51.72 -37.82
C GLN A 67 6.47 -52.75 -37.99
N ALA A 68 5.33 -52.55 -37.29
CA ALA A 68 4.13 -53.41 -37.40
C ALA A 68 3.61 -53.57 -38.79
N LYS A 69 3.87 -52.62 -39.69
CA LYS A 69 3.53 -52.74 -41.14
C LYS A 69 4.30 -53.89 -41.84
N LYS A 70 5.46 -54.28 -41.29
CA LYS A 70 6.31 -55.39 -41.81
C LYS A 70 6.32 -56.64 -40.93
N ASP A 71 6.08 -56.48 -39.64
CA ASP A 71 6.04 -57.54 -38.64
C ASP A 71 4.80 -57.37 -37.72
N PRO A 72 3.73 -58.10 -37.95
CA PRO A 72 2.47 -58.00 -37.14
C PRO A 72 2.64 -58.27 -35.65
N SER A 73 3.72 -58.96 -35.22
CA SER A 73 3.97 -59.23 -33.79
C SER A 73 4.27 -57.93 -33.03
N LYS A 74 4.72 -56.86 -33.70
CA LYS A 74 4.97 -55.55 -33.13
C LYS A 74 3.72 -54.75 -32.80
N LEU A 75 2.57 -55.18 -33.27
CA LEU A 75 1.30 -54.46 -32.99
C LEU A 75 0.92 -54.57 -31.54
N ALA A 76 1.09 -55.74 -30.90
CA ALA A 76 0.82 -55.94 -29.48
C ALA A 76 1.71 -55.11 -28.59
N GLU A 77 3.01 -55.01 -28.94
CA GLU A 77 3.97 -54.14 -28.24
C GLU A 77 3.54 -52.63 -28.36
N ALA A 78 3.16 -52.22 -29.57
CA ALA A 78 2.71 -50.84 -29.81
C ALA A 78 1.45 -50.51 -29.02
N GLU A 79 0.49 -51.42 -28.92
CA GLU A 79 -0.72 -51.24 -28.12
C GLU A 79 -0.46 -51.17 -26.61
N ALA A 80 0.45 -52.01 -26.11
CA ALA A 80 0.89 -51.94 -24.71
C ALA A 80 1.50 -50.60 -24.35
N VAL A 81 2.44 -50.11 -25.19
CA VAL A 81 3.06 -48.76 -25.01
C VAL A 81 2.00 -47.66 -25.15
N LYS A 82 1.07 -47.77 -26.08
CA LYS A 82 -0.03 -46.82 -26.25
C LYS A 82 -0.93 -46.74 -25.01
N LYS A 83 -1.23 -47.89 -24.38
CA LYS A 83 -1.97 -47.94 -23.12
C LYS A 83 -1.18 -47.23 -22.02
N GLN A 84 0.09 -47.49 -21.88
CA GLN A 84 0.95 -46.78 -20.93
C GLN A 84 0.92 -45.27 -21.14
N VAL A 85 0.99 -44.78 -22.39
CA VAL A 85 0.86 -43.35 -22.69
C VAL A 85 -0.48 -42.79 -22.22
N THR A 86 -1.56 -43.55 -22.32
CA THR A 86 -2.90 -43.14 -21.85
C THR A 86 -2.95 -43.07 -20.33
N ASP A 87 -2.47 -44.12 -19.63
CA ASP A 87 -2.43 -44.16 -18.17
C ASP A 87 -1.59 -43.02 -17.59
N GLU A 88 -0.42 -42.74 -18.20
CA GLU A 88 0.47 -41.61 -17.82
C GLU A 88 -0.20 -40.26 -18.10
N ALA A 89 -0.98 -40.13 -19.18
CA ALA A 89 -1.71 -38.89 -19.47
C ALA A 89 -2.81 -38.59 -18.42
N GLU A 90 -3.52 -39.62 -17.97
CA GLU A 90 -4.51 -39.47 -16.88
C GLU A 90 -3.85 -39.05 -15.55
N ARG A 91 -2.70 -39.70 -15.21
CA ARG A 91 -1.93 -39.31 -14.04
C ARG A 91 -1.40 -37.88 -14.12
N LEU A 92 -0.88 -37.48 -15.28
CA LEU A 92 -0.40 -36.11 -15.52
C LEU A 92 -1.53 -35.09 -15.33
N ALA A 93 -2.72 -35.34 -15.88
CA ALA A 93 -3.87 -34.44 -15.69
C ALA A 93 -4.27 -34.31 -14.22
N ALA A 94 -4.20 -35.38 -13.44
CA ALA A 94 -4.44 -35.33 -11.99
C ALA A 94 -3.39 -34.52 -11.25
N LEU A 95 -2.12 -34.64 -11.62
CA LEU A 95 -1.01 -33.86 -11.06
C LEU A 95 -1.12 -32.38 -11.41
N GLU A 96 -1.51 -32.03 -12.63
CA GLU A 96 -1.71 -30.64 -13.07
C GLU A 96 -2.86 -29.98 -12.29
N LYS A 97 -3.94 -30.72 -12.02
CA LYS A 97 -5.02 -30.23 -11.16
C LYS A 97 -4.55 -30.02 -9.72
N LEU A 98 -3.80 -30.97 -9.16
CA LEU A 98 -3.23 -30.86 -7.81
C LEU A 98 -2.23 -29.69 -7.72
N GLU A 99 -1.43 -29.45 -8.76
CA GLU A 99 -0.51 -28.33 -8.84
C GLU A 99 -1.25 -27.00 -8.69
N ALA A 100 -2.35 -26.81 -9.43
CA ALA A 100 -3.16 -25.59 -9.34
C ALA A 100 -3.77 -25.40 -7.93
N GLU A 101 -4.25 -26.49 -7.30
CA GLU A 101 -4.78 -26.44 -5.93
C GLU A 101 -3.70 -26.10 -4.89
N LEU A 102 -2.49 -26.65 -5.06
CA LEU A 102 -1.35 -26.36 -4.17
C LEU A 102 -0.83 -24.94 -4.36
N ASP A 103 -0.76 -24.47 -5.61
CA ASP A 103 -0.36 -23.09 -5.92
C ASP A 103 -1.30 -22.07 -5.28
N GLU A 104 -2.61 -22.29 -5.35
CA GLU A 104 -3.61 -21.43 -4.73
C GLU A 104 -3.47 -21.41 -3.20
N LYS A 105 -3.31 -22.57 -2.55
CA LYS A 105 -3.12 -22.66 -1.09
C LYS A 105 -1.84 -21.99 -0.63
N VAL A 106 -0.73 -22.28 -1.30
CA VAL A 106 0.57 -21.64 -0.99
C VAL A 106 0.48 -20.12 -1.16
N HIS A 107 -0.12 -19.66 -2.26
CA HIS A 107 -0.30 -18.23 -2.51
C HIS A 107 -1.13 -17.55 -1.41
N HIS A 108 -2.26 -18.15 -1.04
CA HIS A 108 -3.13 -17.62 0.01
C HIS A 108 -2.42 -17.48 1.37
N ILE A 109 -1.64 -18.49 1.78
CA ILE A 109 -0.86 -18.41 3.03
C ILE A 109 0.26 -17.38 2.92
N MET A 110 0.97 -17.34 1.80
CA MET A 110 2.05 -16.39 1.56
C MET A 110 1.60 -14.93 1.62
N LEU A 111 0.35 -14.63 1.28
CA LEU A 111 -0.24 -13.30 1.42
C LEU A 111 -0.44 -12.86 2.87
N GLN A 112 -0.55 -13.83 3.81
CA GLN A 112 -0.81 -13.57 5.23
C GLN A 112 0.47 -13.47 6.08
N ILE A 113 1.59 -14.05 5.62
CA ILE A 113 2.86 -13.99 6.33
C ILE A 113 3.46 -12.57 6.18
N PRO A 114 3.73 -11.86 7.31
CA PRO A 114 4.21 -10.49 7.25
C PRO A 114 5.65 -10.40 6.74
N GLN A 115 6.01 -9.21 6.20
CA GLN A 115 7.38 -8.86 5.87
C GLN A 115 8.27 -8.85 7.13
N ILE A 116 9.57 -9.14 6.93
CA ILE A 116 10.56 -8.99 7.99
C ILE A 116 10.75 -7.50 8.26
N ILE A 117 10.55 -7.10 9.51
CA ILE A 117 10.71 -5.70 9.93
C ILE A 117 12.19 -5.31 9.97
N ASP A 118 12.47 -4.02 9.72
CA ASP A 118 13.81 -3.46 9.87
C ASP A 118 14.27 -3.58 11.34
N PRO A 119 15.56 -3.92 11.58
CA PRO A 119 16.09 -4.06 12.95
C PRO A 119 15.95 -2.81 13.83
N SER A 120 15.79 -1.63 13.24
CA SER A 120 15.60 -0.37 13.98
C SER A 120 14.16 -0.11 14.42
N VAL A 121 13.20 -0.95 14.01
CA VAL A 121 11.79 -0.80 14.39
C VAL A 121 11.62 -1.05 15.89
N PRO A 122 11.00 -0.13 16.65
CA PRO A 122 10.68 -0.35 18.07
C PRO A 122 9.77 -1.57 18.25
N ILE A 123 10.00 -2.36 19.26
CA ILE A 123 9.15 -3.51 19.58
C ILE A 123 8.05 -3.09 20.55
N GLY A 124 6.81 -3.28 20.15
CA GLY A 124 5.64 -2.94 20.93
C GLY A 124 4.36 -3.54 20.36
N PRO A 125 3.31 -3.75 21.20
CA PRO A 125 2.11 -4.49 20.80
C PRO A 125 1.15 -3.70 19.89
N ASP A 126 1.10 -2.38 20.04
CA ASP A 126 0.15 -1.51 19.35
C ASP A 126 0.68 -0.05 19.29
N ASP A 127 -0.11 0.86 18.72
CA ASP A 127 0.23 2.28 18.50
C ASP A 127 0.64 3.03 19.79
N SER A 128 0.24 2.57 20.98
CA SER A 128 0.65 3.17 22.26
C SER A 128 2.15 3.02 22.54
N ALA A 129 2.81 2.09 21.86
CA ALA A 129 4.25 1.84 21.97
C ALA A 129 5.06 2.54 20.85
N ASN A 130 4.43 3.35 19.99
CA ASN A 130 5.11 4.16 18.99
C ASN A 130 6.04 5.18 19.66
N VAL A 131 7.18 5.45 19.05
CA VAL A 131 8.27 6.23 19.66
C VAL A 131 8.39 7.60 18.98
N GLU A 132 8.23 8.67 19.79
CA GLU A 132 8.53 10.02 19.31
C GLU A 132 10.04 10.16 19.09
N VAL A 133 10.44 10.48 17.85
CA VAL A 133 11.85 10.66 17.49
C VAL A 133 12.27 12.11 17.67
N GLN A 134 11.49 13.05 17.11
CA GLN A 134 11.78 14.48 17.17
C GLN A 134 10.57 15.35 16.87
N ARG A 135 10.66 16.62 17.29
CA ARG A 135 9.67 17.66 17.06
C ARG A 135 10.23 18.75 16.18
N PHE A 136 9.35 19.35 15.38
CA PHE A 136 9.67 20.45 14.47
C PHE A 136 8.69 21.60 14.70
N GLY A 137 9.20 22.76 15.06
CA GLY A 137 8.41 23.91 15.45
C GLY A 137 7.93 23.86 16.91
N GLU A 138 7.46 25.00 17.38
CA GLU A 138 7.00 25.17 18.75
C GLU A 138 5.51 24.90 18.86
N ALA A 139 5.12 23.94 19.69
CA ALA A 139 3.73 23.65 20.01
C ALA A 139 3.19 24.74 20.93
N LYS A 140 2.38 25.66 20.38
CA LYS A 140 1.79 26.77 21.14
C LYS A 140 0.32 26.52 21.42
N VAL A 141 -0.15 27.01 22.56
CA VAL A 141 -1.55 27.11 22.92
C VAL A 141 -1.89 28.57 23.03
N PRO A 142 -2.81 29.11 22.24
CA PRO A 142 -3.19 30.52 22.33
C PRO A 142 -3.97 30.80 23.66
N ASP A 143 -4.04 32.06 24.02
CA ASP A 143 -4.73 32.52 25.24
C ASP A 143 -6.25 32.70 25.05
N PHE A 144 -6.77 32.23 23.92
CA PHE A 144 -8.21 32.23 23.62
C PHE A 144 -8.70 30.79 23.31
N PRO A 145 -9.99 30.50 23.53
CA PRO A 145 -10.54 29.17 23.27
C PRO A 145 -10.60 28.89 21.75
N ILE A 146 -10.16 27.69 21.35
CA ILE A 146 -10.24 27.22 19.97
C ILE A 146 -11.50 26.37 19.83
N PRO A 147 -12.46 26.75 18.95
CA PRO A 147 -13.64 25.96 18.66
C PRO A 147 -13.28 24.61 18.00
N TYR A 148 -14.23 23.70 17.93
CA TYR A 148 -14.07 22.46 17.20
C TYR A 148 -13.89 22.76 15.69
N HIS A 149 -13.15 21.94 14.98
CA HIS A 149 -12.79 22.24 13.59
C HIS A 149 -13.99 22.38 12.63
N THR A 150 -15.11 21.71 12.92
CA THR A 150 -16.36 21.94 12.14
C THR A 150 -16.97 23.27 12.46
N ASP A 151 -16.98 23.70 13.73
CA ASP A 151 -17.53 24.97 14.14
C ASP A 151 -16.73 26.14 13.51
N ILE A 152 -15.38 26.00 13.43
CA ILE A 152 -14.55 26.96 12.70
C ILE A 152 -14.99 27.02 11.22
N ARG A 153 -15.17 25.87 10.54
CA ARG A 153 -15.60 25.85 9.14
C ARG A 153 -17.01 26.39 8.94
N GLU A 154 -17.91 26.12 9.87
CA GLU A 154 -19.27 26.62 9.85
C GLU A 154 -19.35 28.16 9.99
N SER A 155 -18.40 28.77 10.74
CA SER A 155 -18.33 30.24 10.83
C SER A 155 -18.01 30.92 9.50
N PHE A 156 -17.45 30.17 8.54
CA PHE A 156 -17.18 30.62 7.16
C PHE A 156 -18.29 30.20 6.18
N ASP A 157 -19.39 29.59 6.60
CA ASP A 157 -20.35 28.88 5.72
C ASP A 157 -19.62 27.83 4.85
N GLY A 158 -18.52 27.26 5.35
CA GLY A 158 -17.53 26.50 4.57
C GLY A 158 -17.75 24.99 4.58
N ILE A 159 -18.71 24.46 5.32
CA ILE A 159 -19.01 23.03 5.40
C ILE A 159 -20.50 22.79 5.56
N ASP A 160 -21.03 21.76 4.88
CA ASP A 160 -22.42 21.29 5.04
C ASP A 160 -22.42 19.75 5.19
N MET A 161 -22.43 19.29 6.43
CA MET A 161 -22.49 17.89 6.79
C MET A 161 -23.93 17.33 6.69
N ASP A 162 -24.92 18.15 6.89
CA ASP A 162 -26.35 17.75 6.84
C ASP A 162 -26.76 17.42 5.42
N ALA A 163 -26.39 18.27 4.45
CA ALA A 163 -26.62 17.97 3.05
C ALA A 163 -25.90 16.70 2.60
N ALA A 164 -24.66 16.53 3.02
CA ALA A 164 -23.90 15.31 2.72
C ALA A 164 -24.56 14.06 3.32
N GLY A 165 -25.08 14.16 4.55
CA GLY A 165 -25.85 13.10 5.20
C GLY A 165 -27.08 12.68 4.42
N ARG A 166 -27.80 13.65 3.82
CA ARG A 166 -28.99 13.37 2.97
C ARG A 166 -28.63 12.74 1.62
N VAL A 167 -27.46 13.06 1.06
CA VAL A 167 -27.05 12.61 -0.28
C VAL A 167 -26.30 11.28 -0.22
N SER A 168 -25.38 11.10 0.75
CA SER A 168 -24.43 9.98 0.76
C SER A 168 -24.34 9.25 2.11
N GLY A 169 -24.98 9.77 3.15
CA GLY A 169 -24.87 9.25 4.50
C GLY A 169 -23.79 9.92 5.34
N SER A 170 -23.55 9.39 6.55
CA SER A 170 -22.48 9.87 7.43
C SER A 170 -21.10 9.59 6.84
N GLY A 171 -20.09 10.38 7.23
CA GLY A 171 -18.71 10.21 6.74
C GLY A 171 -18.44 10.84 5.36
N PHE A 172 -19.35 11.70 4.90
CA PHE A 172 -19.19 12.57 3.72
C PHE A 172 -19.37 14.03 4.10
N TYR A 173 -18.98 14.96 3.23
CA TYR A 173 -19.05 16.38 3.46
C TYR A 173 -19.23 17.14 2.14
N TYR A 174 -19.80 18.34 2.23
CA TYR A 174 -19.64 19.39 1.24
C TYR A 174 -18.70 20.46 1.81
N LEU A 175 -17.72 20.89 1.04
CA LEU A 175 -16.94 22.08 1.32
C LEU A 175 -17.42 23.22 0.42
N LEU A 176 -17.47 24.44 0.97
CA LEU A 176 -18.02 25.60 0.30
C LEU A 176 -17.11 26.81 0.48
N GLY A 177 -17.24 27.77 -0.41
CA GLY A 177 -16.61 29.09 -0.31
C GLY A 177 -15.11 29.07 -0.07
N ASP A 178 -14.66 29.86 0.87
CA ASP A 178 -13.22 30.00 1.17
C ASP A 178 -12.59 28.76 1.78
N ILE A 179 -13.36 27.91 2.47
CA ILE A 179 -12.85 26.62 2.98
C ILE A 179 -12.59 25.65 1.83
N ALA A 180 -13.46 25.59 0.82
CA ALA A 180 -13.23 24.78 -0.38
C ALA A 180 -12.01 25.30 -1.17
N ARG A 181 -11.87 26.64 -1.30
CA ARG A 181 -10.68 27.25 -1.93
C ARG A 181 -9.40 26.93 -1.19
N LEU A 182 -9.40 26.98 0.14
CA LEU A 182 -8.25 26.64 0.98
C LEU A 182 -7.87 25.16 0.81
N HIS A 183 -8.85 24.26 0.75
CA HIS A 183 -8.64 22.84 0.50
C HIS A 183 -7.89 22.61 -0.84
N GLU A 184 -8.37 23.20 -1.92
CA GLU A 184 -7.72 23.15 -3.23
C GLU A 184 -6.36 23.83 -3.25
N ALA A 185 -6.20 24.95 -2.55
CA ALA A 185 -4.93 25.69 -2.46
C ALA A 185 -3.83 24.82 -1.81
N VAL A 186 -4.18 24.09 -0.76
CA VAL A 186 -3.24 23.18 -0.07
C VAL A 186 -2.83 22.00 -0.98
N LEU A 187 -3.76 21.43 -1.74
CA LEU A 187 -3.45 20.37 -2.71
C LEU A 187 -2.58 20.88 -3.85
N ALA A 188 -2.91 22.06 -4.41
CA ALA A 188 -2.12 22.66 -5.47
C ALA A 188 -0.70 23.01 -5.01
N TYR A 189 -0.56 23.56 -3.80
CA TYR A 189 0.74 23.81 -3.20
C TYR A 189 1.52 22.51 -2.98
N GLY A 190 0.90 21.48 -2.41
CA GLY A 190 1.53 20.17 -2.19
C GLY A 190 2.03 19.55 -3.51
N ARG A 191 1.24 19.64 -4.59
CA ARG A 191 1.65 19.22 -5.93
C ARG A 191 2.92 19.94 -6.39
N ASP A 192 2.89 21.28 -6.36
CA ASP A 192 3.98 22.11 -6.88
C ASP A 192 5.25 21.96 -6.00
N PHE A 193 5.06 21.79 -4.68
CA PHE A 193 6.12 21.46 -3.75
C PHE A 193 6.81 20.14 -4.14
N MET A 194 6.06 19.08 -4.42
CA MET A 194 6.65 17.79 -4.82
C MET A 194 7.33 17.85 -6.18
N ILE A 195 6.78 18.60 -7.14
CA ILE A 195 7.43 18.85 -8.42
C ILE A 195 8.77 19.56 -8.20
N SER A 196 8.85 20.52 -7.28
CA SER A 196 10.10 21.23 -6.93
C SER A 196 11.14 20.30 -6.28
N LYS A 197 10.72 19.19 -5.67
CA LYS A 197 11.60 18.14 -5.14
C LYS A 197 12.03 17.11 -6.20
N GLY A 198 11.65 17.30 -7.47
CA GLY A 198 12.05 16.46 -8.59
C GLY A 198 11.10 15.26 -8.83
N PHE A 199 9.91 15.26 -8.24
CA PHE A 199 8.90 14.22 -8.50
C PHE A 199 8.16 14.51 -9.80
N THR A 200 7.91 13.47 -10.57
CA THR A 200 7.05 13.54 -11.74
C THR A 200 5.59 13.50 -11.31
N TYR A 201 4.84 14.55 -11.64
CA TYR A 201 3.39 14.59 -11.40
C TYR A 201 2.65 13.68 -12.39
N CYS A 202 1.74 12.86 -11.89
CA CYS A 202 0.89 12.01 -12.72
C CYS A 202 -0.57 12.02 -12.23
N ILE A 203 -1.48 11.74 -13.15
CA ILE A 203 -2.91 11.50 -12.86
C ILE A 203 -3.17 10.03 -13.19
N PRO A 204 -3.29 9.16 -12.18
CA PRO A 204 -3.48 7.73 -12.39
C PRO A 204 -4.97 7.37 -12.55
N PRO A 205 -5.30 6.16 -13.00
CA PRO A 205 -6.65 5.61 -12.88
C PRO A 205 -7.10 5.55 -11.40
N PHE A 206 -8.37 5.90 -11.13
CA PHE A 206 -8.93 5.85 -9.79
C PHE A 206 -9.69 4.55 -9.50
N MET A 207 -9.74 3.66 -10.48
CA MET A 207 -10.22 2.29 -10.36
C MET A 207 -9.14 1.33 -10.86
N ILE A 208 -8.92 0.25 -10.12
CA ILE A 208 -7.85 -0.73 -10.40
C ILE A 208 -8.39 -2.15 -10.29
N HIS A 209 -7.76 -3.09 -10.97
CA HIS A 209 -8.08 -4.51 -10.92
C HIS A 209 -7.74 -5.15 -9.57
N GLY A 210 -8.43 -6.24 -9.23
CA GLY A 210 -8.22 -6.98 -7.99
C GLY A 210 -6.78 -7.47 -7.79
N ASN A 211 -6.11 -7.92 -8.85
CA ASN A 211 -4.70 -8.33 -8.78
C ASN A 211 -3.73 -7.20 -8.45
N VAL A 212 -4.07 -5.95 -8.80
CA VAL A 212 -3.29 -4.78 -8.39
C VAL A 212 -3.52 -4.49 -6.91
N VAL A 213 -4.80 -4.54 -6.45
CA VAL A 213 -5.14 -4.36 -5.03
C VAL A 213 -4.39 -5.39 -4.17
N GLU A 214 -4.45 -6.68 -4.53
CA GLU A 214 -3.72 -7.75 -3.84
C GLU A 214 -2.20 -7.52 -3.84
N GLY A 215 -1.68 -6.90 -4.90
CA GLY A 215 -0.26 -6.56 -5.00
C GLY A 215 0.20 -5.48 -4.03
N VAL A 216 -0.68 -4.55 -3.65
CA VAL A 216 -0.30 -3.34 -2.89
C VAL A 216 -0.74 -3.34 -1.43
N MET A 217 -1.65 -4.22 -1.01
CA MET A 217 -2.13 -4.28 0.38
C MET A 217 -2.38 -5.71 0.86
N SER A 218 -2.65 -5.87 2.16
CA SER A 218 -3.04 -7.15 2.72
C SER A 218 -4.51 -7.49 2.40
N GLN A 219 -4.87 -8.77 2.47
CA GLN A 219 -6.25 -9.19 2.28
C GLN A 219 -7.18 -8.58 3.35
N THR A 220 -6.70 -8.51 4.60
CA THR A 220 -7.45 -7.90 5.70
C THR A 220 -7.73 -6.42 5.42
N ASP A 221 -6.73 -5.67 4.96
CA ASP A 221 -6.89 -4.25 4.61
C ASP A 221 -7.83 -4.07 3.42
N MET A 222 -7.74 -4.96 2.42
CA MET A 222 -8.62 -4.95 1.24
C MET A 222 -10.10 -5.07 1.66
N ASP A 223 -10.44 -6.01 2.51
CA ASP A 223 -11.81 -6.26 2.98
C ASP A 223 -12.34 -5.10 3.85
N ALA A 224 -11.47 -4.51 4.68
CA ALA A 224 -11.83 -3.43 5.56
C ALA A 224 -11.97 -2.07 4.83
N MET A 225 -11.17 -1.84 3.78
CA MET A 225 -10.99 -0.53 3.17
C MET A 225 -11.66 -0.39 1.79
N MET A 226 -11.54 -1.39 0.91
CA MET A 226 -11.79 -1.18 -0.53
C MET A 226 -13.27 -1.27 -0.91
N TYR A 227 -13.75 -0.30 -1.72
CA TYR A 227 -15.02 -0.42 -2.43
C TYR A 227 -14.82 -1.17 -3.74
N LYS A 228 -15.61 -2.22 -3.97
CA LYS A 228 -15.65 -2.97 -5.21
C LYS A 228 -16.83 -2.54 -6.06
N ILE A 229 -16.62 -2.41 -7.37
CA ILE A 229 -17.70 -2.18 -8.34
C ILE A 229 -18.43 -3.51 -8.56
N GLU A 230 -19.75 -3.48 -8.40
CA GLU A 230 -20.58 -4.68 -8.60
C GLU A 230 -20.55 -5.12 -10.07
N GLY A 231 -20.34 -6.41 -10.28
CA GLY A 231 -20.32 -7.01 -11.62
C GLY A 231 -19.03 -6.84 -12.40
N GLU A 232 -18.02 -6.15 -11.83
CA GLU A 232 -16.73 -5.90 -12.49
C GLU A 232 -15.54 -6.25 -11.59
N ASP A 233 -14.40 -6.58 -12.20
CA ASP A 233 -13.12 -6.68 -11.49
C ASP A 233 -12.46 -5.30 -11.38
N LEU A 234 -13.17 -4.36 -10.72
CA LEU A 234 -12.67 -3.02 -10.46
C LEU A 234 -12.95 -2.62 -9.01
N TYR A 235 -11.98 -1.91 -8.43
CA TYR A 235 -12.01 -1.38 -7.08
C TYR A 235 -11.66 0.10 -7.10
N LEU A 236 -12.40 0.92 -6.33
CA LEU A 236 -12.04 2.32 -6.11
C LEU A 236 -10.77 2.38 -5.25
N ILE A 237 -9.82 3.24 -5.61
CA ILE A 237 -8.57 3.37 -4.86
C ILE A 237 -8.78 4.01 -3.49
N GLY A 238 -8.11 3.50 -2.47
CA GLY A 238 -8.02 4.12 -1.15
C GLY A 238 -6.89 5.15 -1.03
N THR A 239 -6.02 5.21 -2.03
CA THR A 239 -4.89 6.15 -2.19
C THR A 239 -4.35 6.03 -3.61
N SER A 240 -3.78 7.10 -4.16
CA SER A 240 -3.11 7.03 -5.48
C SER A 240 -1.86 6.16 -5.48
N GLU A 241 -1.28 5.86 -4.33
CA GLU A 241 -0.20 4.86 -4.20
C GLU A 241 -0.54 3.57 -4.94
N HIS A 242 -1.75 3.03 -4.71
CA HIS A 242 -2.19 1.77 -5.30
C HIS A 242 -2.05 1.76 -6.82
N SER A 243 -2.54 2.80 -7.46
CA SER A 243 -2.51 2.93 -8.91
C SER A 243 -1.13 3.29 -9.43
N MET A 244 -0.38 4.15 -8.71
CA MET A 244 0.98 4.54 -9.11
C MET A 244 1.95 3.36 -9.05
N ILE A 245 1.87 2.52 -8.01
CA ILE A 245 2.68 1.30 -7.91
C ILE A 245 2.21 0.28 -8.94
N GLY A 246 0.88 0.13 -9.12
CA GLY A 246 0.29 -0.73 -10.14
C GLY A 246 0.74 -0.42 -11.58
N ARG A 247 1.14 0.82 -11.87
CA ARG A 247 1.73 1.21 -13.17
C ARG A 247 2.94 0.37 -13.56
N PHE A 248 3.65 -0.17 -12.59
CA PHE A 248 4.89 -0.94 -12.80
C PHE A 248 4.67 -2.46 -12.82
N ILE A 249 3.42 -2.94 -12.76
CA ILE A 249 3.13 -4.40 -12.80
C ILE A 249 3.83 -5.06 -14.00
N ASP A 250 4.50 -6.20 -13.75
CA ASP A 250 5.25 -6.99 -14.74
C ASP A 250 6.42 -6.25 -15.43
N GLN A 251 6.81 -5.07 -14.95
CA GLN A 251 7.87 -4.30 -15.59
C GLN A 251 9.27 -4.74 -15.16
N ILE A 252 10.19 -4.72 -16.14
CA ILE A 252 11.63 -4.73 -15.89
C ILE A 252 12.13 -3.32 -16.18
N ILE A 253 12.33 -2.55 -15.12
CA ILE A 253 12.75 -1.14 -15.22
C ILE A 253 14.25 -1.10 -15.55
N PRO A 254 14.70 -0.34 -16.57
CA PRO A 254 16.12 -0.11 -16.78
C PRO A 254 16.79 0.48 -15.53
N ALA A 255 17.92 -0.08 -15.09
CA ALA A 255 18.58 0.31 -13.83
C ALA A 255 18.94 1.80 -13.79
N GLU A 256 19.27 2.38 -14.95
CA GLU A 256 19.59 3.80 -15.11
C GLU A 256 18.37 4.73 -14.98
N LYS A 257 17.14 4.18 -15.04
CA LYS A 257 15.89 4.90 -14.81
C LYS A 257 15.41 4.85 -13.37
N LEU A 258 16.11 4.12 -12.49
CA LEU A 258 15.83 4.14 -11.06
C LEU A 258 16.63 5.26 -10.36
N PRO A 259 16.06 5.93 -9.38
CA PRO A 259 14.71 5.74 -8.85
C PRO A 259 13.61 6.33 -9.74
N GLN A 260 12.42 5.73 -9.71
CA GLN A 260 11.20 6.35 -10.22
C GLN A 260 10.52 7.09 -9.07
N THR A 261 10.33 8.39 -9.21
CA THR A 261 9.71 9.26 -8.20
C THR A 261 8.44 9.87 -8.77
N LEU A 262 7.28 9.47 -8.26
CA LEU A 262 5.99 9.95 -8.74
C LEU A 262 5.21 10.62 -7.60
N THR A 263 4.49 11.68 -7.94
CA THR A 263 3.51 12.31 -7.05
C THR A 263 2.18 12.44 -7.76
N SER A 264 1.09 12.31 -7.03
CA SER A 264 -0.26 12.31 -7.60
C SER A 264 -1.28 12.87 -6.64
N TYR A 265 -2.17 13.68 -7.17
CA TYR A 265 -3.47 13.95 -6.59
C TYR A 265 -4.44 12.81 -6.92
N SER A 266 -5.25 12.41 -5.95
CA SER A 266 -6.43 11.57 -6.20
C SER A 266 -7.54 11.79 -5.17
N PRO A 267 -8.80 11.54 -5.52
CA PRO A 267 -9.79 11.12 -4.55
C PRO A 267 -9.38 9.78 -3.94
N CYS A 268 -9.76 9.58 -2.70
CA CYS A 268 -9.51 8.35 -1.94
C CYS A 268 -10.85 7.88 -1.37
N PHE A 269 -11.14 6.58 -1.51
CA PHE A 269 -12.40 5.99 -1.07
C PHE A 269 -12.10 4.88 -0.07
N ARG A 270 -12.64 4.98 1.16
CA ARG A 270 -12.40 4.00 2.22
C ARG A 270 -13.68 3.65 2.96
N LYS A 271 -13.93 2.36 3.14
CA LYS A 271 -15.07 1.85 3.92
C LYS A 271 -14.95 2.15 5.40
N GLU A 272 -13.74 2.32 5.92
CA GLU A 272 -13.44 2.57 7.35
C GLU A 272 -14.10 1.56 8.29
N LYS A 273 -14.24 0.29 7.87
CA LYS A 273 -14.84 -0.77 8.70
C LYS A 273 -13.96 -1.08 9.90
N GLY A 274 -14.59 -1.17 11.09
CA GLY A 274 -13.91 -1.54 12.33
C GLY A 274 -13.09 -0.42 12.97
N SER A 275 -13.09 0.76 12.40
CA SER A 275 -12.41 1.91 12.98
C SER A 275 -13.29 2.52 14.05
N HIS A 276 -12.99 2.27 15.30
CA HIS A 276 -13.59 2.91 16.46
C HIS A 276 -12.53 3.75 17.16
N GLY A 277 -12.80 5.02 17.46
CA GLY A 277 -11.84 5.87 18.15
C GLY A 277 -12.17 7.35 18.11
N ILE A 278 -11.33 8.10 18.76
CA ILE A 278 -11.38 9.51 19.07
C ILE A 278 -11.77 10.35 17.86
N GLU A 279 -12.86 11.16 18.01
CA GLU A 279 -13.40 12.11 17.03
C GLU A 279 -14.13 11.51 15.82
N GLU A 280 -15.10 10.64 16.05
CA GLU A 280 -16.07 10.21 15.03
C GLU A 280 -16.87 11.38 14.41
N ARG A 281 -16.91 12.52 15.11
CA ARG A 281 -17.58 13.74 14.63
C ARG A 281 -16.66 14.54 13.72
N GLY A 282 -17.20 15.03 12.59
CA GLY A 282 -16.50 15.91 11.68
C GLY A 282 -15.78 15.19 10.55
N VAL A 283 -14.60 15.68 10.14
CA VAL A 283 -13.89 15.22 8.93
C VAL A 283 -12.60 14.46 9.21
N TYR A 284 -12.39 14.03 10.45
CA TYR A 284 -11.18 13.28 10.81
C TYR A 284 -11.14 11.88 10.17
N ARG A 285 -12.31 11.21 10.14
CA ARG A 285 -12.47 9.87 9.56
C ARG A 285 -13.70 9.87 8.65
N ILE A 286 -13.46 9.72 7.36
CA ILE A 286 -14.45 9.92 6.29
C ILE A 286 -14.26 8.90 5.17
N HIS A 287 -15.35 8.62 4.43
CA HIS A 287 -15.35 7.62 3.36
C HIS A 287 -14.77 8.13 2.05
N GLN A 288 -14.76 9.44 1.83
CA GLN A 288 -14.23 10.08 0.64
C GLN A 288 -13.41 11.31 1.03
N PHE A 289 -12.18 11.40 0.53
CA PHE A 289 -11.31 12.56 0.71
C PHE A 289 -10.33 12.68 -0.45
N GLU A 290 -9.63 13.79 -0.54
CA GLU A 290 -8.55 14.01 -1.51
C GLU A 290 -7.20 13.93 -0.83
N LYS A 291 -6.20 13.51 -1.60
CA LYS A 291 -4.82 13.36 -1.12
C LYS A 291 -3.82 13.61 -2.25
N GLN A 292 -2.78 14.36 -1.93
CA GLN A 292 -1.54 14.38 -2.69
C GLN A 292 -0.59 13.35 -2.08
N GLU A 293 -0.18 12.38 -2.88
CA GLU A 293 0.68 11.25 -2.48
C GLU A 293 2.02 11.33 -3.16
N MET A 294 3.04 10.70 -2.59
CA MET A 294 4.34 10.49 -3.20
C MET A 294 4.75 9.03 -3.08
N ILE A 295 5.31 8.48 -4.17
CA ILE A 295 5.89 7.14 -4.19
C ILE A 295 7.30 7.15 -4.75
N VAL A 296 8.09 6.17 -4.33
CA VAL A 296 9.41 5.89 -4.89
C VAL A 296 9.49 4.39 -5.21
N VAL A 297 9.98 4.10 -6.43
CA VAL A 297 10.42 2.76 -6.82
C VAL A 297 11.91 2.84 -7.03
N CYS A 298 12.71 2.13 -6.25
CA CYS A 298 14.17 2.26 -6.23
C CYS A 298 14.88 0.92 -6.11
N LYS A 299 16.22 0.97 -6.18
CA LYS A 299 17.07 -0.17 -5.82
C LYS A 299 17.03 -0.41 -4.30
N PRO A 300 17.25 -1.65 -3.83
CA PRO A 300 17.25 -1.97 -2.40
C PRO A 300 18.20 -1.11 -1.56
N GLU A 301 19.39 -0.84 -2.07
CA GLU A 301 20.42 -0.04 -1.40
C GLU A 301 20.02 1.43 -1.17
N ASP A 302 19.14 1.97 -2.00
CA ASP A 302 18.68 3.36 -1.92
C ASP A 302 17.47 3.54 -0.99
N SER A 303 16.84 2.43 -0.58
CA SER A 303 15.55 2.41 0.11
C SER A 303 15.57 3.22 1.42
N LYS A 304 16.62 3.05 2.24
CA LYS A 304 16.76 3.80 3.50
C LYS A 304 16.86 5.31 3.28
N ALA A 305 17.69 5.73 2.33
CA ALA A 305 17.89 7.14 2.02
C ALA A 305 16.60 7.80 1.50
N TRP A 306 15.80 7.06 0.71
CA TRP A 306 14.51 7.54 0.24
C TRP A 306 13.47 7.61 1.36
N TYR A 307 13.45 6.65 2.29
CA TYR A 307 12.59 6.71 3.47
C TYR A 307 12.83 8.00 4.26
N ASP A 308 14.12 8.31 4.55
CA ASP A 308 14.50 9.51 5.28
C ASP A 308 14.12 10.81 4.54
N LYS A 309 14.22 10.84 3.21
CA LYS A 309 13.79 12.00 2.41
C LYS A 309 12.27 12.16 2.41
N LEU A 310 11.51 11.05 2.26
CA LEU A 310 10.06 11.13 2.11
C LEU A 310 9.37 11.71 3.34
N TRP A 311 9.67 11.22 4.55
CA TRP A 311 9.07 11.78 5.75
C TRP A 311 9.48 13.24 5.97
N ASN A 312 10.74 13.59 5.65
CA ASN A 312 11.22 14.95 5.80
C ASN A 312 10.50 15.93 4.85
N PHE A 313 10.14 15.52 3.63
CA PHE A 313 9.35 16.37 2.73
C PHE A 313 8.00 16.74 3.33
N SER A 314 7.31 15.82 4.03
CA SER A 314 6.07 16.16 4.75
C SER A 314 6.34 17.15 5.87
N VAL A 315 7.42 16.97 6.64
CA VAL A 315 7.82 17.93 7.68
C VAL A 315 8.05 19.32 7.09
N GLU A 316 8.83 19.42 6.01
CA GLU A 316 9.12 20.69 5.33
C GLU A 316 7.82 21.37 4.85
N LEU A 317 6.91 20.60 4.24
CA LEU A 317 5.62 21.11 3.75
C LEU A 317 4.78 21.68 4.89
N PHE A 318 4.58 20.93 5.97
CA PHE A 318 3.79 21.38 7.10
C PHE A 318 4.42 22.58 7.81
N ARG A 319 5.76 22.58 7.97
CA ARG A 319 6.48 23.68 8.56
C ARG A 319 6.40 24.96 7.74
N SER A 320 6.35 24.85 6.41
CA SER A 320 6.16 26.00 5.51
C SER A 320 4.79 26.69 5.67
N MET A 321 3.83 25.96 6.24
CA MET A 321 2.48 26.45 6.58
C MET A 321 2.31 26.81 8.07
N ASP A 322 3.42 27.00 8.79
CA ASP A 322 3.46 27.34 10.22
C ASP A 322 2.84 26.27 11.15
N ILE A 323 2.69 25.01 10.70
CA ILE A 323 2.13 23.94 11.50
C ILE A 323 3.24 23.17 12.23
N PRO A 324 3.27 23.14 13.58
CA PRO A 324 4.19 22.28 14.32
C PRO A 324 3.87 20.81 14.11
N VAL A 325 4.90 20.00 13.90
CA VAL A 325 4.77 18.56 13.70
C VAL A 325 5.78 17.77 14.53
N ARG A 326 5.51 16.48 14.71
CA ARG A 326 6.49 15.53 15.24
C ARG A 326 6.59 14.31 14.32
N GLN A 327 7.74 13.64 14.38
CA GLN A 327 7.95 12.32 13.79
C GLN A 327 7.72 11.26 14.85
N LEU A 328 6.84 10.30 14.58
CA LEU A 328 6.50 9.18 15.44
C LEU A 328 6.87 7.88 14.72
N GLU A 329 7.87 7.16 15.19
CA GLU A 329 8.27 5.88 14.62
C GLU A 329 7.28 4.79 15.06
N CYS A 330 6.68 4.09 14.09
CA CYS A 330 5.73 3.03 14.36
C CYS A 330 6.43 1.79 14.92
N CYS A 331 5.86 1.20 15.97
CA CYS A 331 6.36 -0.04 16.54
C CYS A 331 5.91 -1.28 15.75
N SER A 332 6.49 -2.42 16.06
CA SER A 332 6.29 -3.67 15.33
C SER A 332 4.84 -4.14 15.26
N GLY A 333 4.07 -3.96 16.34
CA GLY A 333 2.65 -4.36 16.38
C GLY A 333 1.72 -3.43 15.62
N ASP A 334 2.12 -2.17 15.41
CA ASP A 334 1.38 -1.18 14.62
C ASP A 334 1.68 -1.25 13.11
N LEU A 335 2.77 -1.91 12.70
CA LEU A 335 3.12 -2.05 11.30
C LEU A 335 2.17 -2.99 10.55
N ALA A 336 1.55 -2.52 9.46
CA ALA A 336 0.86 -3.38 8.51
C ALA A 336 1.80 -4.47 7.93
N ASP A 337 1.25 -5.59 7.46
CA ASP A 337 2.02 -6.79 7.09
C ASP A 337 3.03 -6.60 5.95
N LEU A 338 2.76 -5.67 5.04
CA LEU A 338 3.66 -5.39 3.93
C LEU A 338 4.79 -4.42 4.29
N LYS A 339 4.69 -3.70 5.41
CA LYS A 339 5.65 -2.67 5.80
C LYS A 339 6.88 -3.28 6.48
N VAL A 340 8.04 -2.85 6.04
CA VAL A 340 9.34 -3.14 6.66
C VAL A 340 9.63 -2.13 7.77
N LYS A 341 9.25 -0.87 7.55
CA LYS A 341 9.40 0.25 8.46
C LYS A 341 8.38 1.33 8.14
N SER A 342 7.88 2.04 9.14
CA SER A 342 6.96 3.16 8.98
C SER A 342 7.17 4.21 10.06
N CYS A 343 6.92 5.46 9.72
CA CYS A 343 6.73 6.51 10.71
C CYS A 343 5.56 7.40 10.30
N ASP A 344 4.90 7.96 11.29
CA ASP A 344 3.87 8.96 11.08
C ASP A 344 4.44 10.36 11.31
N ILE A 345 3.95 11.32 10.54
CA ILE A 345 4.09 12.73 10.85
C ILE A 345 2.77 13.17 11.46
N GLU A 346 2.85 13.64 12.68
CA GLU A 346 1.71 14.11 13.44
C GLU A 346 1.77 15.62 13.60
N ALA A 347 0.64 16.29 13.40
CA ALA A 347 0.50 17.72 13.56
C ALA A 347 -0.01 18.09 14.95
N TRP A 348 0.43 19.23 15.46
CA TRP A 348 -0.01 19.78 16.75
C TRP A 348 -1.45 20.29 16.66
N SER A 349 -2.30 19.86 17.59
CA SER A 349 -3.62 20.44 17.83
C SER A 349 -3.57 21.30 19.09
N PRO A 350 -3.58 22.64 18.98
CA PRO A 350 -3.62 23.51 20.16
C PRO A 350 -4.92 23.34 20.97
N ARG A 351 -6.03 22.97 20.33
CA ARG A 351 -7.31 22.69 20.99
C ARG A 351 -7.25 21.48 21.91
N GLN A 352 -6.65 20.37 21.39
CA GLN A 352 -6.54 19.12 22.13
C GLN A 352 -5.28 19.06 22.99
N GLN A 353 -4.32 19.98 22.77
CA GLN A 353 -2.99 19.98 23.35
C GLN A 353 -2.25 18.66 23.17
N LYS A 354 -2.40 18.06 21.98
CA LYS A 354 -1.73 16.83 21.55
C LYS A 354 -1.46 16.82 20.06
N TYR A 355 -0.59 15.92 19.64
CA TYR A 355 -0.34 15.64 18.23
C TYR A 355 -1.31 14.57 17.72
N PHE A 356 -1.60 14.60 16.42
CA PHE A 356 -2.40 13.59 15.73
C PHE A 356 -1.87 13.36 14.31
N GLU A 357 -2.03 12.15 13.81
CA GLU A 357 -1.52 11.70 12.51
C GLU A 357 -2.12 12.50 11.35
N VAL A 358 -1.23 13.03 10.49
CA VAL A 358 -1.58 13.73 9.24
C VAL A 358 -0.91 13.13 8.01
N CYS A 359 0.22 12.42 8.17
CA CYS A 359 0.90 11.69 7.10
C CYS A 359 1.47 10.38 7.66
N SER A 360 1.54 9.35 6.83
CA SER A 360 2.20 8.09 7.15
C SER A 360 3.19 7.73 6.05
N CYS A 361 4.47 7.65 6.41
CA CYS A 361 5.58 7.29 5.54
C CYS A 361 5.90 5.81 5.71
N SER A 362 5.99 5.06 4.60
CA SER A 362 6.21 3.62 4.65
C SER A 362 7.31 3.18 3.70
N ASN A 363 8.18 2.31 4.21
CA ASN A 363 9.08 1.48 3.42
C ASN A 363 8.50 0.05 3.38
N LEU A 364 8.20 -0.43 2.18
CA LEU A 364 7.62 -1.77 1.98
C LEU A 364 8.68 -2.79 1.51
N GLY A 365 9.94 -2.37 1.37
CA GLY A 365 10.99 -3.23 0.84
C GLY A 365 10.57 -3.81 -0.51
N ASP A 366 10.75 -5.11 -0.69
CA ASP A 366 10.35 -5.82 -1.91
C ASP A 366 8.92 -6.39 -1.89
N ALA A 367 8.13 -6.11 -0.86
CA ALA A 367 6.81 -6.73 -0.66
C ALA A 367 5.86 -6.56 -1.85
N GLN A 368 5.64 -5.32 -2.28
CA GLN A 368 4.78 -5.00 -3.42
C GLN A 368 5.46 -5.40 -4.74
N ALA A 369 6.76 -5.15 -4.86
CA ALA A 369 7.52 -5.49 -6.06
C ALA A 369 7.52 -6.99 -6.35
N ARG A 370 7.55 -7.84 -5.33
CA ARG A 370 7.44 -9.30 -5.47
C ARG A 370 6.06 -9.72 -5.95
N ARG A 371 4.99 -9.16 -5.38
CA ARG A 371 3.61 -9.46 -5.76
C ARG A 371 3.29 -8.99 -7.18
N LEU A 372 3.76 -7.80 -7.56
CA LEU A 372 3.51 -7.16 -8.85
C LEU A 372 4.60 -7.43 -9.89
N ARG A 373 5.65 -8.21 -9.55
CA ARG A 373 6.78 -8.55 -10.43
C ARG A 373 7.52 -7.31 -10.97
N ILE A 374 7.74 -6.31 -10.09
CA ILE A 374 8.49 -5.09 -10.42
C ILE A 374 9.98 -5.35 -10.22
N ARG A 375 10.74 -5.39 -11.31
CA ARG A 375 12.12 -5.85 -11.33
C ARG A 375 13.02 -4.88 -12.08
N TYR A 376 14.33 -5.04 -11.88
CA TYR A 376 15.36 -4.43 -12.71
C TYR A 376 16.51 -5.42 -12.93
N LYS A 377 17.37 -5.15 -13.91
CA LYS A 377 18.63 -5.88 -14.09
C LYS A 377 19.75 -5.09 -13.44
N ASP A 378 20.52 -5.74 -12.56
CA ASP A 378 21.72 -5.16 -11.97
C ASP A 378 22.88 -5.08 -12.97
N GLU A 379 24.02 -4.56 -12.54
CA GLU A 379 25.23 -4.37 -13.37
C GLU A 379 25.77 -5.68 -13.95
N ASN A 380 25.48 -6.82 -13.31
CA ASN A 380 25.86 -8.15 -13.75
C ASN A 380 24.79 -8.80 -14.66
N GLY A 381 23.72 -8.07 -14.98
CA GLY A 381 22.59 -8.59 -15.76
C GLY A 381 21.66 -9.50 -14.97
N LYS A 382 21.84 -9.66 -13.65
CA LYS A 382 20.99 -10.46 -12.79
C LYS A 382 19.70 -9.72 -12.47
N MET A 383 18.59 -10.45 -12.49
CA MET A 383 17.28 -9.93 -12.17
C MET A 383 17.15 -9.70 -10.66
N GLN A 384 16.79 -8.48 -10.28
CA GLN A 384 16.56 -8.06 -8.90
C GLN A 384 15.15 -7.50 -8.75
N LEU A 385 14.58 -7.58 -7.54
CA LEU A 385 13.33 -6.89 -7.20
C LEU A 385 13.63 -5.44 -6.80
N CYS A 386 12.74 -4.53 -7.21
CA CYS A 386 12.77 -3.17 -6.71
C CYS A 386 12.28 -3.11 -5.25
N HIS A 387 12.61 -2.03 -4.55
CA HIS A 387 11.92 -1.61 -3.33
C HIS A 387 10.90 -0.52 -3.64
N THR A 388 9.82 -0.49 -2.87
CA THR A 388 8.78 0.53 -3.00
C THR A 388 8.60 1.27 -1.68
N LEU A 389 8.38 2.57 -1.78
CA LEU A 389 8.11 3.45 -0.65
C LEU A 389 6.98 4.40 -1.00
N ASN A 390 6.25 4.83 0.01
CA ASN A 390 5.22 5.86 -0.14
C ASN A 390 5.21 6.80 1.07
N ASN A 391 4.63 7.96 0.87
CA ASN A 391 4.27 8.87 1.93
C ASN A 391 3.16 9.82 1.47
N THR A 392 2.30 10.20 2.38
CA THR A 392 1.36 11.28 2.16
C THR A 392 2.12 12.60 2.11
N CYS A 393 1.99 13.32 0.99
CA CYS A 393 2.41 14.72 0.93
C CYS A 393 1.46 15.57 1.77
N VAL A 394 0.17 15.54 1.43
CA VAL A 394 -0.88 16.20 2.19
C VAL A 394 -2.26 15.58 1.91
N ALA A 395 -3.05 15.41 2.97
CA ALA A 395 -4.47 15.05 2.92
C ALA A 395 -5.27 16.15 3.63
N PRO A 396 -5.92 17.06 2.89
CA PRO A 396 -6.50 18.26 3.46
C PRO A 396 -7.50 18.05 4.60
N PRO A 397 -8.35 17.01 4.64
CA PRO A 397 -9.31 16.89 5.72
C PRO A 397 -8.70 16.91 7.12
N ARG A 398 -7.68 16.07 7.37
CA ARG A 398 -6.95 16.07 8.65
C ARG A 398 -5.99 17.26 8.75
N MET A 399 -5.26 17.55 7.68
CA MET A 399 -4.32 18.67 7.66
C MET A 399 -5.01 20.00 7.97
N LEU A 400 -6.21 20.25 7.42
CA LEU A 400 -6.96 21.48 7.68
C LEU A 400 -7.51 21.57 9.10
N ILE A 401 -7.63 20.47 9.85
CA ILE A 401 -7.89 20.53 11.30
C ILE A 401 -6.72 21.27 11.97
N ALA A 402 -5.50 20.76 11.79
CA ALA A 402 -4.30 21.39 12.36
C ALA A 402 -4.08 22.80 11.81
N PHE A 403 -4.29 23.00 10.49
CA PHE A 403 -4.14 24.32 9.85
C PHE A 403 -5.04 25.38 10.48
N LEU A 404 -6.35 25.09 10.55
CA LEU A 404 -7.32 26.01 11.10
C LEU A 404 -7.06 26.32 12.56
N GLU A 405 -6.77 25.31 13.37
CA GLU A 405 -6.49 25.49 14.80
C GLU A 405 -5.20 26.30 15.07
N ASN A 406 -4.12 26.09 14.26
CA ASN A 406 -2.86 26.80 14.44
C ASN A 406 -2.85 28.23 13.84
N ASN A 407 -3.73 28.51 12.88
CA ASN A 407 -3.78 29.81 12.19
C ASN A 407 -5.01 30.67 12.58
N LEU A 408 -5.90 30.16 13.46
CA LEU A 408 -7.02 30.91 14.02
C LEU A 408 -6.52 32.10 14.85
N GLN A 409 -7.19 33.25 14.73
CA GLN A 409 -6.93 34.45 15.49
C GLN A 409 -8.05 34.67 16.52
N ALA A 410 -7.79 35.49 17.54
CA ALA A 410 -8.75 35.79 18.60
C ALA A 410 -10.08 36.41 18.10
N ASP A 411 -10.04 37.07 16.95
CA ASP A 411 -11.24 37.69 16.32
C ASP A 411 -12.00 36.70 15.40
N GLY A 412 -11.61 35.45 15.35
CA GLY A 412 -12.22 34.40 14.52
C GLY A 412 -11.69 34.35 13.09
N THR A 413 -10.82 35.26 12.70
CA THR A 413 -10.17 35.19 11.38
C THR A 413 -9.14 34.07 11.31
N VAL A 414 -8.79 33.59 10.11
CA VAL A 414 -7.75 32.60 9.88
C VAL A 414 -6.66 33.20 9.02
N LYS A 415 -5.44 33.26 9.56
CA LYS A 415 -4.24 33.71 8.81
C LYS A 415 -3.90 32.68 7.73
N ILE A 416 -3.60 33.17 6.52
CA ILE A 416 -3.09 32.33 5.42
C ILE A 416 -1.56 32.50 5.33
N PRO A 417 -0.76 31.44 5.52
CA PRO A 417 0.68 31.46 5.32
C PRO A 417 1.07 31.93 3.92
N GLU A 418 2.21 32.60 3.83
CA GLU A 418 2.68 33.24 2.58
C GLU A 418 2.76 32.26 1.40
N VAL A 419 3.18 31.02 1.64
CA VAL A 419 3.28 29.98 0.63
C VAL A 419 1.98 29.63 -0.06
N LEU A 420 0.82 29.93 0.56
CA LEU A 420 -0.50 29.69 0.01
C LEU A 420 -1.11 30.92 -0.69
N TRP A 421 -0.55 32.14 -0.56
CA TRP A 421 -1.13 33.32 -1.18
C TRP A 421 -1.32 33.20 -2.69
N PRO A 422 -0.36 32.65 -3.47
CA PRO A 422 -0.56 32.48 -4.92
C PRO A 422 -1.76 31.59 -5.25
N TYR A 423 -2.04 30.59 -4.42
CA TYR A 423 -3.11 29.62 -4.60
C TYR A 423 -4.46 30.12 -4.07
N MET A 424 -4.45 31.18 -3.26
CA MET A 424 -5.62 31.82 -2.67
C MET A 424 -5.95 33.17 -3.34
N GLY A 425 -5.40 33.43 -4.55
CA GLY A 425 -5.63 34.68 -5.26
C GLY A 425 -5.10 35.92 -4.51
N GLY A 426 -4.04 35.76 -3.71
CA GLY A 426 -3.44 36.83 -2.90
C GLY A 426 -4.12 37.06 -1.55
N THR A 427 -5.13 36.26 -1.18
CA THR A 427 -5.80 36.33 0.12
C THR A 427 -4.83 36.00 1.25
N LYS A 428 -4.72 36.89 2.23
CA LYS A 428 -3.82 36.76 3.39
C LYS A 428 -4.52 36.36 4.68
N VAL A 429 -5.81 36.61 4.75
CA VAL A 429 -6.65 36.36 5.93
C VAL A 429 -8.04 35.95 5.44
N LEU A 430 -8.58 34.87 5.98
CA LEU A 430 -10.00 34.53 5.82
C LEU A 430 -10.80 35.18 6.93
N VAL A 431 -11.93 35.77 6.56
CA VAL A 431 -12.85 36.45 7.49
C VAL A 431 -14.12 35.63 7.60
N PRO A 432 -14.57 35.24 8.81
CA PRO A 432 -15.78 34.46 8.98
C PRO A 432 -17.02 35.27 8.49
N THR A 433 -17.98 34.59 7.89
CA THR A 433 -19.22 35.13 7.41
C THR A 433 -20.28 35.24 8.53
N LYS A 434 -20.17 34.34 9.52
CA LYS A 434 -20.97 34.31 10.75
C LYS A 434 -20.15 34.79 11.93
N LYS A 435 -20.74 35.64 12.74
CA LYS A 435 -20.13 36.10 14.00
C LYS A 435 -20.54 35.21 15.16
#